data_75b613746c30b603ddca0999180ae036
#
_entry.id   75b613746c30b603ddca0999180ae036
#
_cell.length_a   1.000
_cell.length_b   1.000
_cell.length_c   1.000
_cell.angle_alpha   90.00
_cell.angle_beta   90.00
_cell.angle_gamma   90.00
#
_symmetry.space_group_name_H-M   'P 1'
#
loop_
_entity.id
_entity.type
_entity.pdbx_description
1 polymer ?
#
loop_
_entity_poly.entity_id
_entity_poly.type
_entity_poly.pdbx_seq_one_letter_code
_entity_poly.pdbx_strand_id
1 'polypeptide(L)'
;MTTIEVRIHGDSMWPTLRDGDNVKAEIDKTPTIGSIVVAKHPWKKIHIVKRVKKIVSDGFFLEGDNPDPTGTEDSHNFGPIPPSSIIGIIIE
;
A
#
# COMPACT_ATOMS: atom_id res chain seq x y z
N MET A 1 7.88 8.59 -17.41
CA MET A 1 7.72 8.09 -16.02
C MET A 1 7.06 9.17 -15.19
N THR A 2 5.89 8.89 -14.62
CA THR A 2 5.14 9.86 -13.83
C THR A 2 5.20 9.45 -12.37
N THR A 3 5.61 10.38 -11.50
CA THR A 3 5.70 10.12 -10.07
C THR A 3 4.86 11.13 -9.30
N ILE A 4 4.41 10.70 -8.12
CA ILE A 4 3.74 11.56 -7.15
C ILE A 4 4.48 11.46 -5.82
N GLU A 5 4.36 12.50 -5.00
CA GLU A 5 4.92 12.47 -3.66
C GLU A 5 3.87 11.94 -2.69
N VAL A 6 4.33 11.10 -1.76
CA VAL A 6 3.48 10.46 -0.77
C VAL A 6 4.10 10.69 0.60
N ARG A 7 3.29 11.18 1.53
CA ARG A 7 3.68 11.29 2.92
C ARG A 7 3.11 10.11 3.69
N ILE A 8 3.98 9.44 4.44
CA ILE A 8 3.60 8.27 5.23
C ILE A 8 2.96 8.74 6.54
N HIS A 9 1.79 8.20 6.84
CA HIS A 9 1.07 8.43 8.09
C HIS A 9 0.88 7.11 8.83
N GLY A 10 1.26 7.10 10.09
CA GLY A 10 1.15 5.92 10.94
C GLY A 10 2.29 4.93 10.73
N ASP A 11 2.20 3.81 11.42
CA ASP A 11 3.29 2.85 11.53
C ASP A 11 3.05 1.51 10.85
N SER A 12 2.06 1.42 9.97
CA SER A 12 1.70 0.14 9.34
C SER A 12 2.83 -0.46 8.50
N MET A 13 3.76 0.35 8.03
CA MET A 13 4.90 -0.09 7.21
C MET A 13 6.22 -0.03 7.96
N TRP A 14 6.18 0.22 9.27
CA TRP A 14 7.39 0.19 10.08
C TRP A 14 7.97 -1.24 10.11
N PRO A 15 9.28 -1.47 10.05
CA PRO A 15 10.35 -0.47 10.01
C PRO A 15 10.76 0.00 8.60
N THR A 16 10.11 -0.49 7.56
CA THR A 16 10.45 -0.17 6.18
C THR A 16 10.21 1.31 5.85
N LEU A 17 9.03 1.79 6.23
CA LEU A 17 8.65 3.19 6.10
C LEU A 17 8.11 3.66 7.45
N ARG A 18 8.39 4.90 7.80
CA ARG A 18 8.02 5.47 9.10
C ARG A 18 7.07 6.64 8.94
N ASP A 19 6.27 6.87 9.96
CA ASP A 19 5.41 8.04 10.02
C ASP A 19 6.22 9.31 9.74
N GLY A 20 5.72 10.16 8.87
CA GLY A 20 6.38 11.39 8.48
C GLY A 20 7.35 11.28 7.31
N ASP A 21 7.68 10.07 6.87
CA ASP A 21 8.55 9.91 5.70
C ASP A 21 7.85 10.46 4.45
N ASN A 22 8.66 11.10 3.59
CA ASN A 22 8.21 11.53 2.27
C ASN A 22 8.87 10.63 1.24
N VAL A 23 8.07 9.96 0.45
CA VAL A 23 8.53 9.02 -0.57
C VAL A 23 7.86 9.33 -1.90
N LYS A 24 8.38 8.76 -2.97
CA LYS A 24 7.79 8.91 -4.30
C LYS A 24 7.12 7.62 -4.71
N ALA A 25 6.00 7.74 -5.41
CA ALA A 25 5.31 6.63 -6.01
C ALA A 25 5.26 6.83 -7.52
N GLU A 26 5.49 5.75 -8.24
CA GLU A 26 5.39 5.75 -9.70
C GLU A 26 4.00 5.27 -10.09
N ILE A 27 3.28 6.09 -10.85
CA ILE A 27 1.99 5.71 -11.40
C ILE A 27 2.21 5.04 -12.76
N ASP A 28 1.22 4.40 -13.32
CA ASP A 28 1.28 3.71 -14.63
C ASP A 28 2.09 2.42 -14.66
N LYS A 29 2.39 1.83 -13.49
CA LYS A 29 3.03 0.52 -13.43
C LYS A 29 2.12 -0.50 -12.76
N THR A 30 2.29 -1.76 -13.17
CA THR A 30 1.58 -2.88 -12.57
C THR A 30 2.36 -3.39 -11.37
N PRO A 31 1.74 -3.47 -10.18
CA PRO A 31 2.43 -4.03 -9.02
C PRO A 31 2.77 -5.50 -9.19
N THR A 32 3.85 -5.90 -8.53
CA THR A 32 4.24 -7.31 -8.43
C THR A 32 4.29 -7.69 -6.94
N ILE A 33 4.43 -8.99 -6.67
CA ILE A 33 4.60 -9.47 -5.29
C ILE A 33 5.83 -8.79 -4.69
N GLY A 34 5.67 -8.21 -3.50
CA GLY A 34 6.72 -7.47 -2.82
C GLY A 34 6.72 -5.97 -3.07
N SER A 35 5.98 -5.48 -4.07
CA SER A 35 5.84 -4.04 -4.28
C SER A 35 5.14 -3.38 -3.10
N ILE A 36 5.59 -2.17 -2.73
CA ILE A 36 4.86 -1.32 -1.80
C ILE A 36 3.99 -0.39 -2.63
N VAL A 37 2.70 -0.37 -2.37
CA VAL A 37 1.75 0.38 -3.19
C VAL A 37 1.00 1.41 -2.37
N VAL A 38 0.58 2.47 -3.04
CA VAL A 38 -0.40 3.43 -2.53
C VAL A 38 -1.74 3.04 -3.14
N ALA A 39 -2.75 2.85 -2.32
CA ALA A 39 -4.06 2.42 -2.78
C ALA A 39 -5.17 3.17 -2.07
N LYS A 40 -6.35 3.18 -2.67
CA LYS A 40 -7.54 3.72 -2.04
C LYS A 40 -8.10 2.70 -1.05
N HIS A 41 -8.41 3.15 0.15
CA HIS A 41 -9.09 2.31 1.13
C HIS A 41 -10.49 1.96 0.60
N PRO A 42 -10.94 0.69 0.73
CA PRO A 42 -12.21 0.28 0.14
C PRO A 42 -13.45 0.89 0.81
N TRP A 43 -13.33 1.29 2.09
CA TRP A 43 -14.47 1.79 2.85
C TRP A 43 -14.34 3.22 3.35
N LYS A 44 -13.13 3.77 3.34
CA LYS A 44 -12.84 5.11 3.87
C LYS A 44 -12.26 5.98 2.76
N LYS A 45 -12.47 7.27 2.87
CA LYS A 45 -11.90 8.24 1.91
C LYS A 45 -10.46 8.59 2.27
N ILE A 46 -9.63 7.57 2.41
CA ILE A 46 -8.20 7.73 2.70
C ILE A 46 -7.40 6.85 1.75
N HIS A 47 -6.13 7.19 1.62
CA HIS A 47 -5.15 6.34 0.94
C HIS A 47 -4.41 5.51 1.97
N ILE A 48 -4.04 4.31 1.58
CA ILE A 48 -3.23 3.41 2.41
C ILE A 48 -1.96 3.06 1.66
N VAL A 49 -0.89 2.78 2.40
CA VAL A 49 0.38 2.32 1.86
C VAL A 49 0.67 0.95 2.46
N LYS A 50 0.75 -0.05 1.63
CA LYS A 50 0.90 -1.46 2.05
C LYS A 50 1.77 -2.21 1.05
N ARG A 51 2.23 -3.39 1.44
CA ARG A 51 3.00 -4.28 0.57
C ARG A 51 2.08 -5.31 -0.08
N VAL A 52 2.32 -5.59 -1.37
CA VAL A 52 1.63 -6.66 -2.08
C VAL A 52 2.18 -7.99 -1.58
N LYS A 53 1.36 -8.74 -0.87
CA LYS A 53 1.72 -10.04 -0.33
C LYS A 53 1.50 -11.14 -1.36
N LYS A 54 0.39 -11.07 -2.09
CA LYS A 54 0.08 -11.99 -3.17
C LYS A 54 -0.87 -11.35 -4.16
N ILE A 55 -0.88 -11.90 -5.36
CA ILE A 55 -1.79 -11.49 -6.43
C ILE A 55 -2.86 -12.55 -6.54
N VAL A 56 -4.11 -12.12 -6.52
CA VAL A 56 -5.27 -12.99 -6.61
C VAL A 56 -6.11 -12.62 -7.84
N SER A 57 -7.09 -13.44 -8.19
CA SER A 57 -7.88 -13.20 -9.40
C SER A 57 -8.59 -11.84 -9.42
N ASP A 58 -8.97 -11.34 -8.26
CA ASP A 58 -9.72 -10.09 -8.13
C ASP A 58 -8.83 -8.88 -7.82
N GLY A 59 -7.52 -9.06 -7.71
CA GLY A 59 -6.62 -7.96 -7.43
C GLY A 59 -5.45 -8.34 -6.55
N PHE A 60 -5.14 -7.47 -5.59
CA PHE A 60 -3.93 -7.57 -4.78
C PHE A 60 -4.26 -7.74 -3.30
N PHE A 61 -3.67 -8.74 -2.68
CA PHE A 61 -3.76 -8.92 -1.24
C PHE A 61 -2.63 -8.11 -0.59
N LEU A 62 -3.01 -7.09 0.18
CA LEU A 62 -2.08 -6.14 0.77
C LEU A 62 -1.89 -6.38 2.26
N GLU A 63 -0.67 -6.20 2.72
CA GLU A 63 -0.31 -6.40 4.13
C GLU A 63 0.68 -5.32 4.57
N GLY A 64 0.53 -4.82 5.79
CA GLY A 64 1.51 -3.92 6.38
C GLY A 64 2.77 -4.66 6.81
N ASP A 65 3.91 -4.00 6.75
CA ASP A 65 5.19 -4.59 7.16
C ASP A 65 5.35 -4.64 8.70
N ASN A 66 4.57 -3.85 9.42
CA ASN A 66 4.67 -3.81 10.88
C ASN A 66 4.23 -5.16 11.48
N PRO A 67 5.08 -5.81 12.28
CA PRO A 67 4.72 -7.09 12.88
C PRO A 67 3.64 -7.00 13.96
N ASP A 68 3.32 -5.80 14.46
CA ASP A 68 2.26 -5.60 15.44
C ASP A 68 0.89 -5.59 14.72
N PRO A 69 0.03 -6.61 14.94
CA PRO A 69 -1.24 -6.68 14.24
C PRO A 69 -2.30 -5.72 14.77
N THR A 70 -2.08 -5.08 15.91
CA THR A 70 -3.13 -4.29 16.56
C THR A 70 -3.34 -2.90 15.97
N GLY A 71 -2.37 -2.37 15.25
CA GLY A 71 -2.43 -1.01 14.71
C GLY A 71 -2.63 -0.95 13.20
N THR A 72 -2.77 -2.06 12.51
CA THR A 72 -2.83 -2.07 11.06
C THR A 72 -4.18 -2.58 10.55
N GLU A 73 -4.66 -1.94 9.49
CA GLU A 73 -5.84 -2.36 8.76
C GLU A 73 -5.40 -2.66 7.33
N ASP A 74 -5.57 -3.90 6.90
CA ASP A 74 -5.11 -4.36 5.59
C ASP A 74 -6.07 -5.39 4.99
N SER A 75 -5.60 -6.15 3.98
CA SER A 75 -6.46 -7.13 3.31
C SER A 75 -6.95 -8.27 4.21
N HIS A 76 -6.32 -8.49 5.36
CA HIS A 76 -6.87 -9.42 6.35
C HIS A 76 -8.20 -8.93 6.91
N ASN A 77 -8.44 -7.61 6.90
CA ASN A 77 -9.65 -6.98 7.40
C ASN A 77 -10.68 -6.75 6.30
N PHE A 78 -10.25 -6.29 5.12
CA PHE A 78 -11.17 -5.84 4.08
C PHE A 78 -11.05 -6.59 2.75
N GLY A 79 -10.19 -7.62 2.68
CA GLY A 79 -10.04 -8.42 1.47
C GLY A 79 -9.13 -7.80 0.42
N PRO A 80 -8.99 -8.44 -0.74
CA PRO A 80 -8.13 -7.95 -1.81
C PRO A 80 -8.58 -6.60 -2.35
N ILE A 81 -7.61 -5.80 -2.80
CA ILE A 81 -7.85 -4.50 -3.41
C ILE A 81 -7.85 -4.65 -4.94
N PRO A 82 -8.88 -4.17 -5.63
CA PRO A 82 -8.92 -4.28 -7.08
C PRO A 82 -7.85 -3.41 -7.73
N PRO A 83 -7.39 -3.78 -8.94
CA PRO A 83 -6.34 -3.01 -9.63
C PRO A 83 -6.68 -1.54 -9.83
N SER A 84 -7.96 -1.22 -10.02
CA SER A 84 -8.42 0.16 -10.21
C SER A 84 -8.22 1.04 -8.97
N SER A 85 -8.01 0.46 -7.80
CA SER A 85 -7.78 1.21 -6.56
C SER A 85 -6.30 1.46 -6.30
N ILE A 86 -5.40 0.86 -7.06
CA ILE A 86 -3.97 1.11 -6.93
C ILE A 86 -3.64 2.45 -7.57
N ILE A 87 -3.00 3.32 -6.80
CA ILE A 87 -2.63 4.67 -7.27
C ILE A 87 -1.21 4.67 -7.80
N GLY A 88 -0.29 4.00 -7.13
CA GLY A 88 1.09 3.97 -7.56
C GLY A 88 1.92 2.98 -6.76
N ILE A 89 3.16 2.79 -7.18
CA ILE A 89 4.13 1.90 -6.55
C ILE A 89 5.23 2.76 -5.94
N ILE A 90 5.51 2.56 -4.65
CA ILE A 90 6.56 3.30 -3.97
C ILE A 90 7.92 2.95 -4.56
N ILE A 91 8.69 3.96 -4.85
CA ILE A 91 10.08 3.83 -5.30
C ILE A 91 10.95 3.90 -4.05
N GLU A 92 11.63 2.81 -3.78
CA GLU A 92 12.52 2.70 -2.63
C GLU A 92 13.95 3.12 -2.96
#